data_3c553e3f2e9488bff3ccbb8e45e8b126
#
_entry.id   3c553e3f2e9488bff3ccbb8e45e8b126
#
_cell.length_a   1.000
_cell.length_b   1.000
_cell.length_c   1.000
_cell.angle_alpha   90.00
_cell.angle_beta   90.00
_cell.angle_gamma   90.00
#
_symmetry.space_group_name_H-M   'P 1'
#
loop_
_entity.id
_entity.type
_entity.pdbx_description
1 polymer ?
#
loop_
_entity_poly.entity_id
_entity_poly.type
_entity_poly.pdbx_seq_one_letter_code
_entity_poly.pdbx_strand_id
1 'polypeptide(L)'
;MAHYLDFEKPLAEIEGKAEELRAMARQNEEMDVEKEAENLDLKAQEILVDLYKNLTPWRKCQIARHPERPHCKDYIKELFSEFVPLAGDRNFADDQAVIGGLARFGDKPVVVIGHEKGSDTKSRIERNFGMARPEGYRKAIRLMDLADKFGLPVITLVDTPGAYPGKGAEERGQSEAIARSTEKCLQIGVPLISIIIGEGGSGGAVAFATANKVAMLEHSVYSVISPEGCASILWKDAEKMREAAEALRLTADDLYSLGISDQIIAEPVGGAHRDPEQAIDAVKSAIASMLSSLKSKKPKDLISERRKKFLKLGEKGLAA
;
A
#
# COMPACT_ATOMS: atom_id res chain seq x y z
N MET A 1 16.72 10.26 13.79
CA MET A 1 17.36 10.70 12.51
C MET A 1 16.42 10.31 11.40
N ALA A 2 16.12 11.21 10.46
CA ALA A 2 15.32 10.90 9.28
C ALA A 2 16.03 9.79 8.45
N HIS A 3 15.26 8.87 7.92
CA HIS A 3 15.76 7.81 7.07
C HIS A 3 15.74 8.29 5.62
N TYR A 4 16.90 8.43 4.99
CA TYR A 4 17.01 8.85 3.58
C TYR A 4 17.30 7.65 2.69
N LEU A 5 16.68 7.65 1.51
CA LEU A 5 16.97 6.68 0.46
C LEU A 5 18.28 7.03 -0.25
N ASP A 6 18.91 6.06 -0.91
CA ASP A 6 20.20 6.27 -1.57
C ASP A 6 20.24 7.44 -2.55
N PHE A 7 19.14 7.67 -3.27
CA PHE A 7 19.04 8.77 -4.23
C PHE A 7 18.76 10.13 -3.56
N GLU A 8 18.43 10.15 -2.28
CA GLU A 8 18.16 11.36 -1.47
C GLU A 8 19.42 11.88 -0.76
N LYS A 9 20.59 11.26 -0.94
CA LYS A 9 21.85 11.72 -0.31
C LYS A 9 22.13 13.22 -0.48
N PRO A 10 21.93 13.84 -1.69
CA PRO A 10 22.13 15.28 -1.83
C PRO A 10 21.19 16.12 -0.95
N LEU A 11 19.97 15.64 -0.73
CA LEU A 11 19.00 16.26 0.16
C LEU A 11 19.44 16.13 1.62
N ALA A 12 19.82 14.92 2.04
CA ALA A 12 20.30 14.63 3.38
C ALA A 12 21.49 15.52 3.79
N GLU A 13 22.41 15.80 2.85
CA GLU A 13 23.55 16.68 3.11
C GLU A 13 23.13 18.12 3.38
N ILE A 14 22.14 18.65 2.68
CA ILE A 14 21.67 20.03 2.85
C ILE A 14 20.81 20.16 4.11
N GLU A 15 19.86 19.25 4.32
CA GLU A 15 19.02 19.22 5.53
C GLU A 15 19.89 19.04 6.79
N GLY A 16 20.93 18.18 6.72
CA GLY A 16 21.89 17.99 7.81
C GLY A 16 22.66 19.26 8.16
N LYS A 17 23.13 20.02 7.15
CA LYS A 17 23.80 21.31 7.37
C LYS A 17 22.89 22.35 8.03
N ALA A 18 21.62 22.42 7.60
CA ALA A 18 20.65 23.33 8.21
C ALA A 18 20.41 22.99 9.68
N GLU A 19 20.31 21.69 10.01
CA GLU A 19 20.13 21.25 11.40
C GLU A 19 21.38 21.49 12.25
N GLU A 20 22.59 21.26 11.70
CA GLU A 20 23.87 21.59 12.37
C GLU A 20 23.96 23.08 12.71
N LEU A 21 23.62 23.97 11.77
CA LEU A 21 23.61 25.42 12.00
C LEU A 21 22.67 25.79 13.14
N ARG A 22 21.44 25.25 13.13
CA ARG A 22 20.47 25.48 14.21
C ARG A 22 20.94 24.92 15.56
N ALA A 23 21.63 23.78 15.54
CA ALA A 23 22.20 23.21 16.77
C ALA A 23 23.33 24.08 17.32
N MET A 24 24.18 24.68 16.47
CA MET A 24 25.23 25.62 16.87
C MET A 24 24.64 26.90 17.45
N ALA A 25 23.59 27.47 16.84
CA ALA A 25 22.90 28.65 17.33
C ALA A 25 22.26 28.43 18.73
N ARG A 26 21.72 27.26 18.99
CA ARG A 26 21.18 26.91 20.32
C ARG A 26 22.26 26.86 21.42
N GLN A 27 23.52 26.64 21.06
CA GLN A 27 24.66 26.61 22.00
C GLN A 27 25.33 27.96 22.16
N ASN A 28 25.13 28.89 21.23
CA ASN A 28 25.74 30.21 21.23
C ASN A 28 24.71 31.27 20.77
N GLU A 29 24.07 31.94 21.73
CA GLU A 29 23.00 32.92 21.47
C GLU A 29 23.46 34.16 20.65
N GLU A 30 24.78 34.38 20.49
CA GLU A 30 25.32 35.48 19.70
C GLU A 30 25.37 35.16 18.19
N MET A 31 25.12 33.90 17.78
CA MET A 31 25.13 33.48 16.36
C MET A 31 23.73 33.61 15.74
N ASP A 32 23.56 34.64 14.90
CA ASP A 32 22.38 34.77 14.05
C ASP A 32 22.58 33.98 12.75
N VAL A 33 22.23 32.69 12.77
CA VAL A 33 22.33 31.78 11.61
C VAL A 33 20.97 31.42 11.02
N GLU A 34 19.86 31.95 11.56
CA GLU A 34 18.52 31.56 11.15
C GLU A 34 18.29 31.80 9.65
N LYS A 35 18.73 32.97 9.15
CA LYS A 35 18.61 33.31 7.73
C LYS A 35 19.42 32.38 6.82
N GLU A 36 20.55 31.88 7.28
CA GLU A 36 21.38 30.93 6.54
C GLU A 36 20.74 29.53 6.56
N ALA A 37 20.19 29.10 7.69
CA ALA A 37 19.44 27.87 7.82
C ALA A 37 18.18 27.89 6.94
N GLU A 38 17.41 28.99 6.93
CA GLU A 38 16.26 29.16 6.03
C GLU A 38 16.63 29.06 4.54
N ASN A 39 17.78 29.64 4.13
CA ASN A 39 18.26 29.50 2.75
C ASN A 39 18.61 28.04 2.41
N LEU A 40 19.16 27.27 3.35
CA LEU A 40 19.40 25.85 3.16
C LEU A 40 18.12 25.06 3.06
N ASP A 41 17.10 25.39 3.85
CA ASP A 41 15.78 24.73 3.74
C ASP A 41 15.11 25.00 2.38
N LEU A 42 15.16 26.24 1.88
CA LEU A 42 14.67 26.55 0.54
C LEU A 42 15.40 25.72 -0.52
N LYS A 43 16.73 25.64 -0.42
CA LYS A 43 17.53 24.81 -1.33
C LYS A 43 17.21 23.32 -1.19
N ALA A 44 16.99 22.83 0.02
CA ALA A 44 16.58 21.46 0.27
C ALA A 44 15.22 21.17 -0.40
N GLN A 45 14.27 22.11 -0.30
CA GLN A 45 12.98 22.00 -0.97
C GLN A 45 13.07 21.96 -2.48
N GLU A 46 13.94 22.79 -3.09
CA GLU A 46 14.20 22.76 -4.54
C GLU A 46 14.77 21.39 -4.96
N ILE A 47 15.77 20.89 -4.23
CA ILE A 47 16.38 19.57 -4.48
C ILE A 47 15.33 18.46 -4.34
N LEU A 48 14.49 18.51 -3.30
CA LEU A 48 13.43 17.53 -3.09
C LEU A 48 12.46 17.48 -4.28
N VAL A 49 11.99 18.64 -4.73
CA VAL A 49 11.09 18.74 -5.89
C VAL A 49 11.76 18.17 -7.14
N ASP A 50 13.03 18.49 -7.40
CA ASP A 50 13.75 18.00 -8.57
C ASP A 50 13.96 16.46 -8.53
N LEU A 51 14.34 15.93 -7.38
CA LEU A 51 14.53 14.49 -7.17
C LEU A 51 13.24 13.68 -7.39
N TYR A 52 12.09 14.23 -6.99
CA TYR A 52 10.79 13.55 -7.07
C TYR A 52 10.03 13.80 -8.38
N LYS A 53 10.49 14.75 -9.21
CA LYS A 53 9.87 15.08 -10.50
C LYS A 53 9.93 13.92 -11.51
N ASN A 54 11.02 13.15 -11.52
CA ASN A 54 11.28 12.09 -12.50
C ASN A 54 11.82 10.82 -11.82
N LEU A 55 10.96 10.18 -11.04
CA LEU A 55 11.34 8.93 -10.36
C LEU A 55 11.32 7.74 -11.33
N THR A 56 12.41 6.98 -11.34
CA THR A 56 12.46 5.69 -12.04
C THR A 56 11.57 4.66 -11.32
N PRO A 57 11.09 3.61 -12.00
CA PRO A 57 10.32 2.52 -11.37
C PRO A 57 11.02 1.92 -10.15
N TRP A 58 12.35 1.76 -10.21
CA TRP A 58 13.12 1.28 -9.06
C TRP A 58 13.09 2.25 -7.87
N ARG A 59 13.20 3.56 -8.09
CA ARG A 59 13.07 4.57 -7.03
C ARG A 59 11.67 4.55 -6.42
N LYS A 60 10.62 4.38 -7.22
CA LYS A 60 9.25 4.19 -6.70
C LYS A 60 9.14 2.93 -5.83
N CYS A 61 9.80 1.82 -6.19
CA CYS A 61 9.90 0.64 -5.31
C CYS A 61 10.55 0.95 -3.96
N GLN A 62 11.65 1.72 -3.97
CA GLN A 62 12.34 2.10 -2.74
C GLN A 62 11.43 2.97 -1.85
N ILE A 63 10.71 3.94 -2.43
CA ILE A 63 9.75 4.79 -1.71
C ILE A 63 8.58 3.96 -1.17
N ALA A 64 8.01 3.03 -1.95
CA ALA A 64 6.94 2.14 -1.51
C ALA A 64 7.33 1.30 -0.29
N ARG A 65 8.63 1.00 -0.13
CA ARG A 65 9.23 0.21 0.95
C ARG A 65 9.78 1.05 2.09
N HIS A 66 9.68 2.38 2.01
CA HIS A 66 10.26 3.26 3.01
C HIS A 66 9.75 2.93 4.42
N PRO A 67 10.64 2.74 5.43
CA PRO A 67 10.26 2.25 6.75
C PRO A 67 9.36 3.22 7.55
N GLU A 68 9.40 4.51 7.22
CA GLU A 68 8.59 5.55 7.87
C GLU A 68 7.29 5.86 7.10
N ARG A 69 7.00 5.11 6.05
CA ARG A 69 5.73 5.23 5.32
C ARG A 69 4.58 4.80 6.23
N PRO A 70 3.42 5.48 6.21
CA PRO A 70 2.27 5.08 7.00
C PRO A 70 1.88 3.62 6.71
N HIS A 71 1.68 2.84 7.77
CA HIS A 71 1.25 1.45 7.70
C HIS A 71 -0.27 1.33 7.84
N CYS A 72 -0.80 0.14 7.63
CA CYS A 72 -2.24 -0.14 7.72
C CYS A 72 -2.87 0.37 9.03
N LYS A 73 -2.20 0.22 10.16
CA LYS A 73 -2.67 0.70 11.46
C LYS A 73 -2.83 2.20 11.51
N ASP A 74 -1.93 2.95 10.87
CA ASP A 74 -1.96 4.41 10.85
C ASP A 74 -3.18 4.88 10.05
N TYR A 75 -3.43 4.29 8.89
CA TYR A 75 -4.66 4.54 8.12
C TYR A 75 -5.92 4.15 8.89
N ILE A 76 -5.92 3.00 9.60
CA ILE A 76 -7.08 2.60 10.40
C ILE A 76 -7.35 3.64 11.51
N LYS A 77 -6.33 4.09 12.21
CA LYS A 77 -6.44 5.05 13.31
C LYS A 77 -6.99 6.40 12.86
N GLU A 78 -6.51 6.90 11.72
CA GLU A 78 -6.83 8.25 11.26
C GLU A 78 -8.11 8.31 10.40
N LEU A 79 -8.43 7.24 9.65
CA LEU A 79 -9.56 7.23 8.72
C LEU A 79 -10.86 6.69 9.33
N PHE A 80 -10.77 5.86 10.36
CA PHE A 80 -11.93 5.13 10.87
C PHE A 80 -12.13 5.35 12.35
N SER A 81 -13.37 5.53 12.75
CA SER A 81 -13.78 5.52 14.15
C SER A 81 -14.38 4.17 14.56
N GLU A 82 -14.48 3.93 15.86
CA GLU A 82 -15.11 2.72 16.44
C GLU A 82 -14.55 1.41 15.86
N PHE A 83 -13.23 1.34 15.59
CA PHE A 83 -12.64 0.12 15.05
C PHE A 83 -12.66 -1.02 16.09
N VAL A 84 -13.36 -2.09 15.74
CA VAL A 84 -13.45 -3.33 16.52
C VAL A 84 -12.72 -4.45 15.78
N PRO A 85 -11.49 -4.81 16.17
CA PRO A 85 -10.73 -5.85 15.52
C PRO A 85 -11.38 -7.24 15.69
N LEU A 86 -11.38 -8.04 14.64
CA LEU A 86 -11.95 -9.38 14.61
C LEU A 86 -10.87 -10.40 14.23
N ALA A 87 -10.13 -10.87 15.21
CA ALA A 87 -9.01 -11.80 15.05
C ALA A 87 -9.44 -13.24 14.70
N GLY A 88 -8.51 -13.98 14.11
CA GLY A 88 -8.58 -15.41 13.84
C GLY A 88 -9.42 -15.83 12.63
N ASP A 89 -9.05 -16.95 12.06
CA ASP A 89 -9.70 -17.54 10.88
C ASP A 89 -10.87 -18.50 11.22
N ARG A 90 -11.07 -18.79 12.50
CA ARG A 90 -12.05 -19.78 13.02
C ARG A 90 -11.76 -21.22 12.58
N ASN A 91 -10.52 -21.50 12.16
CA ASN A 91 -10.10 -22.81 11.72
C ASN A 91 -8.80 -23.27 12.41
N PHE A 92 -7.76 -22.45 12.34
CA PHE A 92 -6.44 -22.82 12.89
C PHE A 92 -5.89 -21.78 13.87
N ALA A 93 -5.70 -20.52 13.42
CA ALA A 93 -5.06 -19.50 14.24
C ALA A 93 -5.45 -18.08 13.81
N ASP A 94 -4.86 -17.09 14.48
CA ASP A 94 -4.80 -15.72 13.97
C ASP A 94 -3.49 -15.51 13.19
N ASP A 95 -3.55 -14.61 12.20
CA ASP A 95 -2.39 -14.11 11.48
C ASP A 95 -2.28 -12.60 11.67
N GLN A 96 -1.24 -12.16 12.36
CA GLN A 96 -1.03 -10.74 12.65
C GLN A 96 -0.56 -9.92 11.44
N ALA A 97 -0.16 -10.56 10.34
CA ALA A 97 0.13 -9.89 9.08
C ALA A 97 -1.13 -9.32 8.42
N VAL A 98 -2.32 -9.75 8.85
CA VAL A 98 -3.60 -9.21 8.39
C VAL A 98 -4.38 -8.65 9.57
N ILE A 99 -4.74 -7.38 9.50
CA ILE A 99 -5.65 -6.73 10.44
C ILE A 99 -7.00 -6.60 9.76
N GLY A 100 -8.08 -6.81 10.50
CA GLY A 100 -9.41 -6.56 9.98
C GLY A 100 -10.46 -6.52 11.07
N GLY A 101 -11.58 -5.86 10.78
CA GLY A 101 -12.66 -5.67 11.73
C GLY A 101 -13.77 -4.79 11.21
N LEU A 102 -14.69 -4.47 12.11
CA LEU A 102 -15.77 -3.51 11.90
C LEU A 102 -15.27 -2.11 12.25
N ALA A 103 -15.73 -1.10 11.52
CA ALA A 103 -15.38 0.29 11.77
C ALA A 103 -16.45 1.23 11.23
N ARG A 104 -16.27 2.55 11.45
CA ARG A 104 -17.03 3.59 10.77
C ARG A 104 -16.11 4.44 9.90
N PHE A 105 -16.53 4.67 8.68
CA PHE A 105 -15.95 5.69 7.80
C PHE A 105 -16.93 6.87 7.73
N GLY A 106 -16.62 7.94 8.48
CA GLY A 106 -17.63 8.92 8.87
C GLY A 106 -18.78 8.23 9.61
N ASP A 107 -20.02 8.45 9.18
CA ASP A 107 -21.19 7.83 9.80
C ASP A 107 -21.54 6.44 9.24
N LYS A 108 -20.77 5.94 8.26
CA LYS A 108 -21.09 4.69 7.56
C LYS A 108 -20.37 3.51 8.22
N PRO A 109 -21.08 2.46 8.64
CA PRO A 109 -20.44 1.23 9.07
C PRO A 109 -19.79 0.53 7.87
N VAL A 110 -18.57 0.04 8.07
CA VAL A 110 -17.75 -0.62 7.04
C VAL A 110 -17.00 -1.80 7.64
N VAL A 111 -16.53 -2.68 6.78
CA VAL A 111 -15.50 -3.68 7.13
C VAL A 111 -14.17 -3.20 6.56
N VAL A 112 -13.14 -3.18 7.39
CA VAL A 112 -11.77 -2.85 6.99
C VAL A 112 -10.90 -4.08 7.10
N ILE A 113 -10.07 -4.34 6.09
CA ILE A 113 -9.10 -5.44 6.06
C ILE A 113 -7.80 -4.88 5.49
N GLY A 114 -6.65 -5.21 6.06
CA GLY A 114 -5.40 -4.73 5.48
C GLY A 114 -4.18 -5.54 5.90
N HIS A 115 -3.12 -5.43 5.11
CA HIS A 115 -1.82 -5.98 5.45
C HIS A 115 -1.10 -5.03 6.40
N GLU A 116 -0.49 -5.58 7.42
CA GLU A 116 0.28 -4.84 8.41
C GLU A 116 1.69 -5.35 8.47
N LYS A 117 2.65 -4.51 8.11
CA LYS A 117 4.09 -4.85 8.09
C LYS A 117 4.76 -4.74 9.45
N GLY A 118 4.23 -3.88 10.32
CA GLY A 118 4.88 -3.49 11.57
C GLY A 118 5.87 -2.33 11.38
N SER A 119 6.08 -1.54 12.42
CA SER A 119 6.90 -0.31 12.39
C SER A 119 8.30 -0.49 12.98
N ASP A 120 8.51 -1.48 13.84
CA ASP A 120 9.79 -1.82 14.48
C ASP A 120 10.18 -3.28 14.19
N THR A 121 11.42 -3.66 14.49
CA THR A 121 11.95 -4.99 14.19
C THR A 121 11.11 -6.13 14.81
N LYS A 122 10.64 -5.96 16.05
CA LYS A 122 9.85 -6.98 16.73
C LYS A 122 8.49 -7.15 16.05
N SER A 123 7.77 -6.06 15.87
CA SER A 123 6.45 -6.09 15.22
C SER A 123 6.52 -6.54 13.76
N ARG A 124 7.59 -6.24 13.04
CA ARG A 124 7.82 -6.75 11.67
C ARG A 124 7.98 -8.27 11.64
N ILE A 125 8.75 -8.84 12.56
CA ILE A 125 8.92 -10.30 12.67
C ILE A 125 7.59 -10.97 13.02
N GLU A 126 6.85 -10.44 14.02
CA GLU A 126 5.55 -10.96 14.44
C GLU A 126 4.51 -10.96 13.30
N ARG A 127 4.63 -10.01 12.37
CA ARG A 127 3.72 -9.81 11.22
C ARG A 127 4.27 -10.36 9.92
N ASN A 128 5.34 -11.14 9.97
CA ASN A 128 6.02 -11.68 8.78
C ASN A 128 6.26 -10.61 7.70
N PHE A 129 6.58 -9.36 8.07
CA PHE A 129 6.78 -8.23 7.15
C PHE A 129 5.57 -7.96 6.24
N GLY A 130 4.35 -8.22 6.71
CA GLY A 130 3.12 -8.10 5.93
C GLY A 130 2.84 -9.28 5.00
N MET A 131 3.63 -10.34 5.07
CA MET A 131 3.40 -11.57 4.31
C MET A 131 2.39 -12.46 5.03
N ALA A 132 1.17 -12.52 4.51
CA ALA A 132 0.10 -13.29 5.13
C ALA A 132 0.29 -14.80 4.95
N ARG A 133 -0.07 -15.54 6.01
CA ARG A 133 -0.24 -17.01 6.03
C ARG A 133 -1.68 -17.36 5.61
N PRO A 134 -2.02 -18.65 5.40
CA PRO A 134 -3.38 -19.07 5.04
C PRO A 134 -4.46 -18.52 5.99
N GLU A 135 -4.13 -18.39 7.27
CA GLU A 135 -5.02 -17.88 8.31
C GLU A 135 -5.43 -16.42 8.07
N GLY A 136 -4.51 -15.60 7.53
CA GLY A 136 -4.78 -14.20 7.16
C GLY A 136 -5.80 -14.09 6.04
N TYR A 137 -5.67 -14.89 4.99
CA TYR A 137 -6.62 -14.94 3.87
C TYR A 137 -7.99 -15.49 4.31
N ARG A 138 -8.01 -16.54 5.14
CA ARG A 138 -9.26 -17.09 5.70
C ARG A 138 -9.95 -16.11 6.63
N LYS A 139 -9.21 -15.34 7.43
CA LYS A 139 -9.75 -14.23 8.21
C LYS A 139 -10.41 -13.19 7.30
N ALA A 140 -9.76 -12.80 6.21
CA ALA A 140 -10.33 -11.87 5.24
C ALA A 140 -11.61 -12.41 4.61
N ILE A 141 -11.66 -13.69 4.20
CA ILE A 141 -12.88 -14.35 3.69
C ILE A 141 -14.00 -14.24 4.71
N ARG A 142 -13.76 -14.59 5.97
CA ARG A 142 -14.74 -14.51 7.06
C ARG A 142 -15.27 -13.09 7.26
N LEU A 143 -14.42 -12.08 7.17
CA LEU A 143 -14.82 -10.67 7.29
C LEU A 143 -15.63 -10.20 6.07
N MET A 144 -15.27 -10.66 4.87
CA MET A 144 -16.05 -10.41 3.66
C MET A 144 -17.43 -11.09 3.71
N ASP A 145 -17.55 -12.31 4.26
CA ASP A 145 -18.84 -12.97 4.50
C ASP A 145 -19.70 -12.17 5.47
N LEU A 146 -19.10 -11.63 6.54
CA LEU A 146 -19.79 -10.77 7.49
C LEU A 146 -20.28 -9.49 6.81
N ALA A 147 -19.44 -8.86 6.00
CA ALA A 147 -19.78 -7.66 5.24
C ALA A 147 -20.96 -7.91 4.29
N ASP A 148 -20.92 -8.98 3.53
CA ASP A 148 -21.97 -9.36 2.58
C ASP A 148 -23.29 -9.62 3.29
N LYS A 149 -23.25 -10.36 4.41
CA LYS A 149 -24.44 -10.68 5.22
C LYS A 149 -25.14 -9.44 5.78
N PHE A 150 -24.37 -8.41 6.20
CA PHE A 150 -24.92 -7.20 6.81
C PHE A 150 -25.00 -6.01 5.85
N GLY A 151 -24.66 -6.19 4.58
CA GLY A 151 -24.70 -5.13 3.57
C GLY A 151 -23.67 -4.02 3.79
N LEU A 152 -22.50 -4.35 4.40
CA LEU A 152 -21.45 -3.39 4.73
C LEU A 152 -20.44 -3.27 3.59
N PRO A 153 -20.07 -2.07 3.16
CA PRO A 153 -18.93 -1.90 2.25
C PRO A 153 -17.64 -2.46 2.84
N VAL A 154 -16.78 -3.03 1.99
CA VAL A 154 -15.45 -3.51 2.37
C VAL A 154 -14.40 -2.57 1.81
N ILE A 155 -13.45 -2.18 2.66
CA ILE A 155 -12.28 -1.38 2.29
C ILE A 155 -11.05 -2.22 2.60
N THR A 156 -10.19 -2.44 1.60
CA THR A 156 -8.94 -3.15 1.80
C THR A 156 -7.75 -2.23 1.64
N LEU A 157 -6.76 -2.34 2.54
CA LEU A 157 -5.49 -1.61 2.53
C LEU A 157 -4.37 -2.61 2.25
N VAL A 158 -3.77 -2.52 1.07
CA VAL A 158 -2.79 -3.50 0.60
C VAL A 158 -1.38 -2.96 0.77
N ASP A 159 -0.59 -3.66 1.57
CA ASP A 159 0.84 -3.40 1.74
C ASP A 159 1.59 -4.70 2.10
N THR A 160 1.96 -5.46 1.09
CA THR A 160 2.62 -6.76 1.24
C THR A 160 3.63 -7.01 0.12
N PRO A 161 4.81 -7.55 0.40
CA PRO A 161 5.73 -8.03 -0.63
C PRO A 161 5.24 -9.32 -1.30
N GLY A 162 4.22 -9.99 -0.73
CA GLY A 162 3.64 -11.22 -1.24
C GLY A 162 3.08 -12.12 -0.13
N ALA A 163 2.71 -13.35 -0.47
CA ALA A 163 2.29 -14.35 0.48
C ALA A 163 3.50 -14.95 1.23
N TYR A 164 3.31 -15.37 2.49
CA TYR A 164 4.38 -16.00 3.26
C TYR A 164 4.82 -17.35 2.63
N PRO A 165 6.11 -17.51 2.26
CA PRO A 165 6.59 -18.65 1.47
C PRO A 165 7.05 -19.84 2.32
N GLY A 166 6.77 -19.84 3.62
CA GLY A 166 7.28 -20.86 4.54
C GLY A 166 6.52 -22.18 4.44
N LYS A 167 7.23 -23.30 4.72
CA LYS A 167 6.71 -24.68 4.70
C LYS A 167 5.37 -24.83 5.43
N GLY A 168 5.25 -24.27 6.63
CA GLY A 168 4.01 -24.34 7.40
C GLY A 168 2.81 -23.62 6.76
N ALA A 169 3.03 -22.66 5.87
CA ALA A 169 1.95 -22.06 5.10
C ALA A 169 1.51 -23.01 3.96
N GLU A 170 2.45 -23.62 3.25
CA GLU A 170 2.15 -24.59 2.20
C GLU A 170 1.39 -25.80 2.77
N GLU A 171 1.82 -26.35 3.91
CA GLU A 171 1.16 -27.46 4.60
C GLU A 171 -0.28 -27.16 5.00
N ARG A 172 -0.63 -25.88 5.19
CA ARG A 172 -1.97 -25.43 5.55
C ARG A 172 -2.76 -24.82 4.39
N GLY A 173 -2.27 -24.99 3.15
CA GLY A 173 -2.99 -24.63 1.93
C GLY A 173 -2.90 -23.16 1.58
N GLN A 174 -1.67 -22.60 1.47
CA GLN A 174 -1.44 -21.20 1.10
C GLN A 174 -2.11 -20.82 -0.21
N SER A 175 -1.87 -21.59 -1.27
CA SER A 175 -2.44 -21.32 -2.60
C SER A 175 -3.96 -21.39 -2.60
N GLU A 176 -4.54 -22.37 -1.90
CA GLU A 176 -6.00 -22.51 -1.75
C GLU A 176 -6.59 -21.32 -1.02
N ALA A 177 -6.00 -20.87 0.08
CA ALA A 177 -6.50 -19.76 0.86
C ALA A 177 -6.46 -18.43 0.05
N ILE A 178 -5.42 -18.20 -0.75
CA ILE A 178 -5.31 -17.08 -1.68
C ILE A 178 -6.42 -17.14 -2.75
N ALA A 179 -6.57 -18.30 -3.39
CA ALA A 179 -7.57 -18.50 -4.44
C ALA A 179 -8.99 -18.29 -3.90
N ARG A 180 -9.31 -18.81 -2.71
CA ARG A 180 -10.59 -18.62 -2.03
C ARG A 180 -10.85 -17.16 -1.65
N SER A 181 -9.83 -16.42 -1.21
CA SER A 181 -9.99 -15.00 -0.92
C SER A 181 -10.30 -14.20 -2.20
N THR A 182 -9.59 -14.50 -3.29
CA THR A 182 -9.86 -13.89 -4.60
C THR A 182 -11.28 -14.23 -5.09
N GLU A 183 -11.69 -15.49 -4.99
CA GLU A 183 -13.05 -15.94 -5.31
C GLU A 183 -14.09 -15.18 -4.46
N LYS A 184 -13.87 -15.05 -3.16
CA LYS A 184 -14.76 -14.32 -2.25
C LYS A 184 -14.90 -12.85 -2.67
N CYS A 185 -13.82 -12.19 -3.02
CA CYS A 185 -13.87 -10.84 -3.58
C CYS A 185 -14.81 -10.75 -4.80
N LEU A 186 -14.80 -11.78 -5.68
CA LEU A 186 -15.67 -11.82 -6.88
C LEU A 186 -17.13 -12.20 -6.60
N GLN A 187 -17.46 -12.67 -5.39
CA GLN A 187 -18.78 -13.16 -5.02
C GLN A 187 -19.60 -12.17 -4.20
N ILE A 188 -18.99 -11.37 -3.33
CA ILE A 188 -19.72 -10.47 -2.42
C ILE A 188 -20.54 -9.41 -3.17
N GLY A 189 -21.76 -9.19 -2.72
CA GLY A 189 -22.72 -8.25 -3.30
C GLY A 189 -22.64 -6.83 -2.73
N VAL A 190 -21.60 -6.53 -1.95
CA VAL A 190 -21.37 -5.20 -1.38
C VAL A 190 -20.25 -4.46 -2.13
N PRO A 191 -20.18 -3.11 -2.02
CA PRO A 191 -19.05 -2.36 -2.52
C PRO A 191 -17.73 -2.87 -1.94
N LEU A 192 -16.75 -3.17 -2.80
CA LEU A 192 -15.40 -3.53 -2.41
C LEU A 192 -14.43 -2.53 -3.04
N ILE A 193 -13.66 -1.84 -2.19
CA ILE A 193 -12.65 -0.85 -2.57
C ILE A 193 -11.30 -1.33 -2.05
N SER A 194 -10.28 -1.28 -2.89
CA SER A 194 -8.91 -1.63 -2.52
C SER A 194 -7.95 -0.48 -2.77
N ILE A 195 -7.10 -0.19 -1.80
CA ILE A 195 -6.06 0.82 -1.89
C ILE A 195 -4.70 0.14 -1.72
N ILE A 196 -3.84 0.28 -2.72
CA ILE A 196 -2.43 -0.13 -2.60
C ILE A 196 -1.69 1.04 -1.96
N ILE A 197 -1.32 0.89 -0.67
CA ILE A 197 -0.70 1.96 0.13
C ILE A 197 0.84 1.92 0.16
N GLY A 198 1.42 0.82 -0.31
CA GLY A 198 2.86 0.62 -0.40
C GLY A 198 3.18 -0.42 -1.47
N GLU A 199 3.45 -1.66 -1.07
CA GLU A 199 3.68 -2.76 -2.01
C GLU A 199 2.44 -3.61 -2.20
N GLY A 200 2.08 -3.87 -3.45
CA GLY A 200 1.09 -4.87 -3.84
C GLY A 200 1.76 -6.09 -4.45
N GLY A 201 2.26 -7.02 -3.63
CA GLY A 201 3.02 -8.18 -4.09
C GLY A 201 2.15 -9.40 -4.40
N SER A 202 2.22 -9.86 -5.66
CA SER A 202 1.80 -11.21 -6.10
C SER A 202 0.38 -11.60 -5.64
N GLY A 203 0.15 -12.89 -5.41
CA GLY A 203 -1.11 -13.46 -4.93
C GLY A 203 -1.57 -12.87 -3.58
N GLY A 204 -0.63 -12.44 -2.73
CA GLY A 204 -0.94 -11.75 -1.48
C GLY A 204 -1.78 -10.49 -1.69
N ALA A 205 -1.41 -9.68 -2.66
CA ALA A 205 -2.14 -8.47 -3.02
C ALA A 205 -3.43 -8.78 -3.79
N VAL A 206 -3.40 -9.68 -4.77
CA VAL A 206 -4.58 -10.05 -5.59
C VAL A 206 -5.73 -10.55 -4.71
N ALA A 207 -5.42 -11.32 -3.65
CA ALA A 207 -6.39 -11.85 -2.71
C ALA A 207 -7.25 -10.78 -2.01
N PHE A 208 -6.80 -9.50 -2.00
CA PHE A 208 -7.51 -8.36 -1.39
C PHE A 208 -7.85 -7.27 -2.40
N ALA A 209 -7.16 -7.24 -3.55
CA ALA A 209 -7.31 -6.19 -4.56
C ALA A 209 -8.26 -6.55 -5.71
N THR A 210 -8.93 -7.71 -5.67
CA THR A 210 -9.94 -8.09 -6.66
C THR A 210 -11.26 -7.35 -6.39
N ALA A 211 -11.24 -6.02 -6.56
CA ALA A 211 -12.24 -5.07 -6.07
C ALA A 211 -13.01 -4.35 -7.20
N ASN A 212 -14.18 -3.76 -6.86
CA ASN A 212 -14.92 -2.87 -7.77
C ASN A 212 -14.08 -1.67 -8.18
N LYS A 213 -13.35 -1.11 -7.21
CA LYS A 213 -12.43 -0.01 -7.40
C LYS A 213 -11.10 -0.35 -6.77
N VAL A 214 -10.04 -0.17 -7.54
CA VAL A 214 -8.65 -0.30 -7.10
C VAL A 214 -7.97 1.04 -7.29
N ALA A 215 -7.46 1.61 -6.22
CA ALA A 215 -6.64 2.82 -6.28
C ALA A 215 -5.22 2.52 -5.79
N MET A 216 -4.28 3.29 -6.25
CA MET A 216 -2.88 3.20 -5.87
C MET A 216 -2.39 4.56 -5.39
N LEU A 217 -1.61 4.60 -4.31
CA LEU A 217 -0.81 5.78 -4.01
C LEU A 217 0.24 5.98 -5.12
N GLU A 218 0.57 7.23 -5.41
CA GLU A 218 1.43 7.63 -6.54
C GLU A 218 2.78 6.91 -6.57
N HIS A 219 3.36 6.69 -5.40
CA HIS A 219 4.65 6.01 -5.25
C HIS A 219 4.50 4.57 -4.74
N SER A 220 3.28 4.02 -4.72
CA SER A 220 3.08 2.59 -4.49
C SER A 220 3.39 1.77 -5.73
N VAL A 221 3.64 0.47 -5.54
CA VAL A 221 3.92 -0.47 -6.63
C VAL A 221 3.01 -1.69 -6.52
N TYR A 222 2.64 -2.26 -7.68
CA TYR A 222 1.81 -3.47 -7.73
C TYR A 222 2.33 -4.40 -8.82
N SER A 223 2.78 -5.60 -8.45
CA SER A 223 3.46 -6.53 -9.34
C SER A 223 3.24 -7.99 -8.94
N VAL A 224 3.37 -8.89 -9.92
CA VAL A 224 3.32 -10.34 -9.68
C VAL A 224 4.55 -10.88 -8.96
N ILE A 225 5.67 -10.17 -9.02
CA ILE A 225 6.96 -10.55 -8.42
C ILE A 225 7.76 -9.29 -8.08
N SER A 226 8.65 -9.37 -7.11
CA SER A 226 9.60 -8.28 -6.84
C SER A 226 10.62 -8.11 -7.98
N PRO A 227 11.13 -6.89 -8.22
CA PRO A 227 12.18 -6.67 -9.22
C PRO A 227 13.41 -7.56 -9.02
N GLU A 228 13.83 -7.77 -7.77
CA GLU A 228 14.95 -8.64 -7.42
C GLU A 228 14.67 -10.11 -7.77
N GLY A 229 13.46 -10.58 -7.47
CA GLY A 229 13.02 -11.94 -7.83
C GLY A 229 12.95 -12.13 -9.34
N CYS A 230 12.41 -11.15 -10.06
CA CYS A 230 12.35 -11.14 -11.52
C CYS A 230 13.75 -11.18 -12.13
N ALA A 231 14.64 -10.31 -11.65
CA ALA A 231 16.04 -10.26 -12.12
C ALA A 231 16.76 -11.60 -11.89
N SER A 232 16.61 -12.20 -10.72
CA SER A 232 17.21 -13.48 -10.37
C SER A 232 16.72 -14.62 -11.26
N ILE A 233 15.43 -14.64 -11.63
CA ILE A 233 14.85 -15.70 -12.46
C ILE A 233 15.23 -15.51 -13.94
N LEU A 234 15.06 -14.29 -14.50
CA LEU A 234 15.21 -14.06 -15.93
C LEU A 234 16.66 -13.84 -16.34
N TRP A 235 17.43 -13.11 -15.55
CA TRP A 235 18.84 -12.78 -15.88
C TRP A 235 19.85 -13.58 -15.05
N LYS A 236 19.41 -14.34 -14.04
CA LYS A 236 20.30 -15.02 -13.06
C LYS A 236 21.25 -14.05 -12.35
N ASP A 237 20.85 -12.80 -12.25
CA ASP A 237 21.61 -11.70 -11.68
C ASP A 237 20.67 -10.74 -10.95
N ALA A 238 20.71 -10.76 -9.62
CA ALA A 238 19.85 -9.92 -8.79
C ALA A 238 20.16 -8.42 -8.92
N GLU A 239 21.38 -8.05 -9.38
CA GLU A 239 21.78 -6.65 -9.55
C GLU A 239 21.04 -5.95 -10.70
N LYS A 240 20.43 -6.72 -11.61
CA LYS A 240 19.56 -6.22 -12.68
C LYS A 240 18.13 -5.86 -12.24
N MET A 241 17.93 -5.65 -10.95
CA MET A 241 16.64 -5.26 -10.38
C MET A 241 16.08 -3.94 -10.94
N ARG A 242 16.96 -3.02 -11.40
CA ARG A 242 16.51 -1.75 -12.00
C ARG A 242 15.86 -1.97 -13.35
N GLU A 243 16.50 -2.73 -14.22
CA GLU A 243 15.97 -3.13 -15.52
C GLU A 243 14.71 -3.98 -15.36
N ALA A 244 14.69 -4.86 -14.35
CA ALA A 244 13.51 -5.65 -14.03
C ALA A 244 12.33 -4.76 -13.58
N ALA A 245 12.57 -3.73 -12.78
CA ALA A 245 11.54 -2.79 -12.33
C ALA A 245 10.91 -2.04 -13.52
N GLU A 246 11.71 -1.63 -14.51
CA GLU A 246 11.22 -1.00 -15.74
C GLU A 246 10.41 -1.98 -16.60
N ALA A 247 10.92 -3.19 -16.81
CA ALA A 247 10.26 -4.20 -17.63
C ALA A 247 8.93 -4.69 -17.03
N LEU A 248 8.81 -4.74 -15.71
CA LEU A 248 7.60 -5.18 -15.01
C LEU A 248 6.43 -4.20 -15.09
N ARG A 249 6.67 -2.93 -15.43
CA ARG A 249 5.62 -1.89 -15.53
C ARG A 249 4.73 -1.88 -14.28
N LEU A 250 5.35 -1.75 -13.11
CA LEU A 250 4.72 -1.96 -11.80
C LEU A 250 4.28 -0.67 -11.10
N THR A 251 4.49 0.49 -11.71
CA THR A 251 4.16 1.78 -11.09
C THR A 251 2.66 2.10 -11.17
N ALA A 252 2.20 3.03 -10.34
CA ALA A 252 0.81 3.48 -10.37
C ALA A 252 0.40 4.00 -11.76
N ASP A 253 1.28 4.73 -12.44
CA ASP A 253 1.07 5.25 -13.79
C ASP A 253 0.92 4.13 -14.83
N ASP A 254 1.81 3.13 -14.77
CA ASP A 254 1.73 1.96 -15.65
C ASP A 254 0.40 1.22 -15.48
N LEU A 255 0.04 0.92 -14.23
CA LEU A 255 -1.15 0.12 -13.95
C LEU A 255 -2.45 0.88 -14.20
N TYR A 256 -2.44 2.20 -14.05
CA TYR A 256 -3.55 3.04 -14.47
C TYR A 256 -3.71 3.03 -15.99
N SER A 257 -2.61 3.18 -16.73
CA SER A 257 -2.62 3.13 -18.20
C SER A 257 -3.11 1.79 -18.75
N LEU A 258 -2.78 0.68 -18.07
CA LEU A 258 -3.22 -0.67 -18.39
C LEU A 258 -4.67 -0.96 -17.94
N GLY A 259 -5.30 -0.07 -17.17
CA GLY A 259 -6.66 -0.23 -16.66
C GLY A 259 -6.77 -1.21 -15.49
N ILE A 260 -5.66 -1.54 -14.84
CA ILE A 260 -5.61 -2.38 -13.63
C ILE A 260 -5.99 -1.54 -12.40
N SER A 261 -5.41 -0.34 -12.28
CA SER A 261 -5.82 0.66 -11.29
C SER A 261 -6.89 1.58 -11.88
N ASP A 262 -7.91 1.94 -11.08
CA ASP A 262 -8.96 2.88 -11.46
C ASP A 262 -8.61 4.33 -11.12
N GLN A 263 -7.67 4.54 -10.18
CA GLN A 263 -7.29 5.86 -9.71
C GLN A 263 -5.87 5.88 -9.15
N ILE A 264 -5.14 6.94 -9.43
CA ILE A 264 -3.90 7.28 -8.73
C ILE A 264 -4.24 8.32 -7.66
N ILE A 265 -3.79 8.08 -6.44
CA ILE A 265 -3.92 9.00 -5.31
C ILE A 265 -2.59 9.74 -5.18
N ALA A 266 -2.59 11.04 -5.39
CA ALA A 266 -1.38 11.85 -5.28
C ALA A 266 -0.79 11.79 -3.88
N GLU A 267 0.54 11.77 -3.82
CA GLU A 267 1.29 11.86 -2.57
C GLU A 267 1.91 13.26 -2.42
N PRO A 268 2.21 13.69 -1.19
CA PRO A 268 3.00 14.90 -0.97
C PRO A 268 4.37 14.79 -1.63
N VAL A 269 4.97 15.93 -1.96
CA VAL A 269 6.34 15.97 -2.50
C VAL A 269 7.29 15.33 -1.48
N GLY A 270 8.07 14.37 -1.93
CA GLY A 270 8.91 13.56 -1.05
C GLY A 270 8.24 12.26 -0.56
N GLY A 271 6.98 12.00 -0.93
CA GLY A 271 6.27 10.77 -0.61
C GLY A 271 5.53 10.78 0.74
N ALA A 272 4.70 9.77 0.95
CA ALA A 272 3.82 9.66 2.12
C ALA A 272 4.55 9.62 3.48
N HIS A 273 5.82 9.27 3.51
CA HIS A 273 6.62 9.23 4.75
C HIS A 273 7.05 10.64 5.22
N ARG A 274 7.12 11.63 4.32
CA ARG A 274 7.46 13.01 4.68
C ARG A 274 6.27 13.83 5.20
N ASP A 275 5.08 13.53 4.68
CA ASP A 275 3.83 14.11 5.17
C ASP A 275 2.73 13.03 5.23
N PRO A 276 2.74 12.22 6.31
CA PRO A 276 1.76 11.17 6.51
C PRO A 276 0.32 11.67 6.59
N GLU A 277 0.10 12.85 7.18
CA GLU A 277 -1.23 13.44 7.36
C GLU A 277 -1.86 13.77 6.00
N GLN A 278 -1.12 14.49 5.15
CA GLN A 278 -1.58 14.83 3.80
C GLN A 278 -1.85 13.58 2.96
N ALA A 279 -0.99 12.57 3.04
CA ALA A 279 -1.17 11.31 2.31
C ALA A 279 -2.42 10.55 2.78
N ILE A 280 -2.67 10.50 4.08
CA ILE A 280 -3.85 9.84 4.66
C ILE A 280 -5.13 10.59 4.29
N ASP A 281 -5.13 11.92 4.29
CA ASP A 281 -6.28 12.74 3.86
C ASP A 281 -6.59 12.57 2.37
N ALA A 282 -5.58 12.42 1.52
CA ALA A 282 -5.77 12.08 0.11
C ALA A 282 -6.46 10.71 -0.05
N VAL A 283 -6.04 9.70 0.73
CA VAL A 283 -6.69 8.38 0.76
C VAL A 283 -8.13 8.48 1.26
N LYS A 284 -8.41 9.27 2.31
CA LYS A 284 -9.76 9.53 2.81
C LYS A 284 -10.68 10.06 1.71
N SER A 285 -10.22 11.06 0.98
CA SER A 285 -10.95 11.67 -0.12
C SER A 285 -11.24 10.69 -1.25
N ALA A 286 -10.27 9.86 -1.60
CA ALA A 286 -10.41 8.81 -2.61
C ALA A 286 -11.44 7.74 -2.19
N ILE A 287 -11.37 7.25 -0.95
CA ILE A 287 -12.34 6.28 -0.41
C ILE A 287 -13.76 6.87 -0.44
N ALA A 288 -13.94 8.12 0.00
CA ALA A 288 -15.24 8.80 0.00
C ALA A 288 -15.84 8.89 -1.41
N SER A 289 -15.04 9.27 -2.40
CA SER A 289 -15.43 9.35 -3.81
C SER A 289 -15.84 7.99 -4.36
N MET A 290 -14.99 6.97 -4.15
CA MET A 290 -15.26 5.61 -4.63
C MET A 290 -16.49 4.99 -3.99
N LEU A 291 -16.68 5.13 -2.67
CA LEU A 291 -17.90 4.69 -1.98
C LEU A 291 -19.15 5.38 -2.53
N SER A 292 -19.07 6.68 -2.79
CA SER A 292 -20.18 7.45 -3.37
C SER A 292 -20.55 6.92 -4.76
N SER A 293 -19.58 6.59 -5.60
CA SER A 293 -19.81 6.06 -6.95
C SER A 293 -20.45 4.68 -6.99
N LEU A 294 -20.36 3.92 -5.90
CA LEU A 294 -20.88 2.56 -5.79
C LEU A 294 -22.19 2.48 -4.98
N LYS A 295 -22.57 3.54 -4.25
CA LYS A 295 -23.66 3.55 -3.27
C LYS A 295 -25.03 3.13 -3.85
N SER A 296 -25.32 3.52 -5.09
CA SER A 296 -26.62 3.28 -5.73
C SER A 296 -26.72 1.94 -6.47
N LYS A 297 -25.62 1.20 -6.56
CA LYS A 297 -25.54 -0.05 -7.33
C LYS A 297 -26.16 -1.21 -6.57
N LYS A 298 -26.90 -2.04 -7.28
CA LYS A 298 -27.48 -3.27 -6.72
C LYS A 298 -26.40 -4.35 -6.56
N PRO A 299 -26.57 -5.31 -5.62
CA PRO A 299 -25.61 -6.39 -5.41
C PRO A 299 -25.21 -7.14 -6.69
N LYS A 300 -26.19 -7.48 -7.54
CA LYS A 300 -25.94 -8.17 -8.82
C LYS A 300 -25.09 -7.35 -9.79
N ASP A 301 -25.27 -6.04 -9.80
CA ASP A 301 -24.52 -5.13 -10.68
C ASP A 301 -23.07 -5.02 -10.19
N LEU A 302 -22.85 -4.88 -8.86
CA LEU A 302 -21.53 -4.86 -8.25
C LEU A 302 -20.72 -6.12 -8.59
N ILE A 303 -21.33 -7.30 -8.47
CA ILE A 303 -20.70 -8.57 -8.81
C ILE A 303 -20.39 -8.64 -10.31
N SER A 304 -21.38 -8.32 -11.16
CA SER A 304 -21.23 -8.39 -12.61
C SER A 304 -20.14 -7.43 -13.14
N GLU A 305 -20.16 -6.17 -12.70
CA GLU A 305 -19.18 -5.18 -13.10
C GLU A 305 -17.78 -5.56 -12.66
N ARG A 306 -17.62 -6.05 -11.41
CA ARG A 306 -16.33 -6.52 -10.90
C ARG A 306 -15.78 -7.67 -11.74
N ARG A 307 -16.59 -8.69 -12.00
CA ARG A 307 -16.18 -9.82 -12.87
C ARG A 307 -15.81 -9.38 -14.28
N LYS A 308 -16.62 -8.53 -14.91
CA LYS A 308 -16.35 -7.99 -16.24
C LYS A 308 -15.05 -7.18 -16.27
N LYS A 309 -14.77 -6.40 -15.21
CA LYS A 309 -13.51 -5.66 -15.10
C LYS A 309 -12.31 -6.60 -15.17
N PHE A 310 -12.28 -7.65 -14.35
CA PHE A 310 -11.14 -8.57 -14.32
C PHE A 310 -11.02 -9.43 -15.58
N LEU A 311 -12.13 -9.79 -16.22
CA LEU A 311 -12.11 -10.50 -17.52
C LEU A 311 -11.53 -9.66 -18.66
N LYS A 312 -11.61 -8.33 -18.58
CA LYS A 312 -11.06 -7.40 -19.57
C LYS A 312 -9.58 -7.06 -19.38
N LEU A 313 -9.00 -7.45 -18.24
CA LEU A 313 -7.57 -7.22 -18.02
C LEU A 313 -6.74 -8.00 -19.03
N GLY A 314 -5.74 -7.33 -19.60
CA GLY A 314 -4.89 -7.88 -20.64
C GLY A 314 -5.32 -7.54 -22.07
N GLU A 315 -6.58 -7.17 -22.34
CA GLU A 315 -7.02 -6.79 -23.69
C GLU A 315 -6.22 -5.61 -24.23
N LYS A 316 -5.91 -4.61 -23.38
CA LYS A 316 -5.10 -3.44 -23.75
C LYS A 316 -3.61 -3.75 -23.93
N GLY A 317 -3.10 -4.80 -23.30
CA GLY A 317 -1.68 -5.17 -23.36
C GLY A 317 -1.33 -6.10 -24.53
N LEU A 318 -2.33 -6.75 -25.14
CA LEU A 318 -2.15 -7.64 -26.28
C LEU A 318 -2.15 -6.89 -27.63
N ALA A 319 -2.51 -5.62 -27.64
CA ALA A 319 -2.61 -4.77 -28.84
C ALA A 319 -1.37 -3.91 -29.10
N ALA A 320 -0.26 -4.15 -28.38
CA ALA A 320 0.99 -3.38 -28.48
C ALA A 320 2.11 -4.22 -29.13
#